data_75169ad90030b308ced3de9b7d0dd795
#
_entry.id   75169ad90030b308ced3de9b7d0dd795
#
_cell.length_a   1.000
_cell.length_b   1.000
_cell.length_c   1.000
_cell.angle_alpha   90.00
_cell.angle_beta   90.00
_cell.angle_gamma   90.00
#
_symmetry.space_group_name_H-M   'P 1'
#
loop_
_entity.id
_entity.type
_entity.pdbx_description
1 polymer ?
#
loop_
_entity_poly.entity_id
_entity_poly.type
_entity_poly.pdbx_seq_one_letter_code
_entity_poly.pdbx_strand_id
1 'polypeptide(L)'
;MEISEVIRGEEWLPSLPLHYLLYEAFGWTGTMPRFAHLSLLLKPDGKGKLSKRDGDRLGFPVFPLQWVNAEGVVSRGYREDGYFPEAFVNMLAFLGWNPGDDTELYTLDELVPVFSLDRVIKSGARFNADKAKWYNKEYLRAKPAEELAGLYAPVLEKHGVKVVDCPACALVAGSDLSPEGFDFQNHIFTKDYVARVVETLRDRATFVSDFWDAAPYLFIAPEEYAAFGVKAGAPAAAPERVDPRAKVYDDQATAPFLAKDVDKFWKPEWYEYCFEVCQHITGREFGFDDLEVYRGPLDVPALEKELEDYIKMREYPMGKVMNSLRLALTGSASGLGIAAIISLVGRREFARRMTFVANRLGRI
;
A
#
# COMPACT_ATOMS: atom_id res chain seq x y z
N MET A 1 -25.20 -33.37 17.54
CA MET A 1 -24.40 -32.47 16.65
C MET A 1 -23.47 -33.28 15.71
N GLU A 2 -23.34 -34.55 15.88
CA GLU A 2 -22.55 -35.47 15.01
C GLU A 2 -21.13 -34.97 14.69
N ILE A 3 -20.44 -34.41 15.72
CA ILE A 3 -19.08 -33.93 15.58
C ILE A 3 -18.16 -35.13 15.41
N SER A 4 -17.42 -35.20 14.30
CA SER A 4 -16.49 -36.28 13.99
C SER A 4 -15.09 -36.06 14.56
N GLU A 5 -14.67 -34.79 14.70
CA GLU A 5 -13.31 -34.43 15.15
C GLU A 5 -13.35 -33.19 16.06
N VAL A 6 -12.52 -33.22 17.10
CA VAL A 6 -12.28 -32.09 18.00
C VAL A 6 -10.80 -31.70 17.90
N ILE A 7 -10.50 -30.53 17.35
CA ILE A 7 -9.16 -30.01 17.17
C ILE A 7 -8.99 -28.83 18.14
N ARG A 8 -7.95 -28.87 19.00
CA ARG A 8 -7.72 -27.82 20.02
C ARG A 8 -6.23 -27.73 20.41
N GLY A 9 -5.83 -26.70 21.13
CA GLY A 9 -4.47 -26.55 21.60
C GLY A 9 -4.06 -27.62 22.62
N GLU A 10 -2.79 -27.96 22.66
CA GLU A 10 -2.24 -29.00 23.55
C GLU A 10 -2.41 -28.69 25.04
N GLU A 11 -2.62 -27.44 25.44
CA GLU A 11 -2.96 -27.06 26.80
C GLU A 11 -4.23 -27.72 27.34
N TRP A 12 -5.08 -28.23 26.46
CA TRP A 12 -6.29 -28.98 26.81
C TRP A 12 -6.08 -30.48 26.91
N LEU A 13 -4.89 -31.00 26.62
CA LEU A 13 -4.58 -32.41 26.69
C LEU A 13 -4.83 -33.05 28.07
N PRO A 14 -4.51 -32.37 29.22
CA PRO A 14 -4.81 -32.89 30.55
C PRO A 14 -6.29 -33.14 30.84
N SER A 15 -7.19 -32.46 30.13
CA SER A 15 -8.65 -32.66 30.29
C SER A 15 -9.23 -33.79 29.44
N LEU A 16 -8.44 -34.36 28.51
CA LEU A 16 -8.93 -35.39 27.60
C LEU A 16 -9.45 -36.63 28.33
N PRO A 17 -8.81 -37.21 29.35
CA PRO A 17 -9.35 -38.32 30.08
C PRO A 17 -10.74 -38.10 30.68
N LEU A 18 -11.02 -36.88 31.15
CA LEU A 18 -12.35 -36.50 31.69
C LEU A 18 -13.43 -36.56 30.59
N HIS A 19 -13.11 -36.12 29.37
CA HIS A 19 -14.05 -36.20 28.25
C HIS A 19 -14.34 -37.67 27.87
N TYR A 20 -13.32 -38.53 27.86
CA TYR A 20 -13.49 -39.96 27.62
C TYR A 20 -14.44 -40.59 28.64
N LEU A 21 -14.24 -40.33 29.92
CA LEU A 21 -15.08 -40.86 31.01
C LEU A 21 -16.53 -40.34 30.91
N LEU A 22 -16.74 -39.10 30.46
CA LEU A 22 -18.08 -38.58 30.23
C LEU A 22 -18.79 -39.27 29.08
N TYR A 23 -18.12 -39.51 27.94
CA TYR A 23 -18.70 -40.25 26.82
C TYR A 23 -19.05 -41.69 27.24
N GLU A 24 -18.19 -42.34 28.04
CA GLU A 24 -18.43 -43.66 28.59
C GLU A 24 -19.63 -43.67 29.54
N ALA A 25 -19.66 -42.72 30.49
CA ALA A 25 -20.76 -42.60 31.47
C ALA A 25 -22.13 -42.36 30.81
N PHE A 26 -22.17 -41.63 29.69
CA PHE A 26 -23.39 -41.40 28.92
C PHE A 26 -23.73 -42.51 27.93
N GLY A 27 -22.90 -43.53 27.80
CA GLY A 27 -23.07 -44.61 26.81
C GLY A 27 -22.87 -44.16 25.38
N TRP A 28 -22.09 -43.07 25.13
CA TRP A 28 -21.89 -42.45 23.82
C TRP A 28 -20.54 -42.79 23.18
N THR A 29 -19.88 -43.86 23.61
CA THR A 29 -18.57 -44.29 23.10
C THR A 29 -18.55 -44.50 21.59
N GLY A 30 -19.67 -45.01 21.03
CA GLY A 30 -19.81 -45.21 19.57
C GLY A 30 -19.93 -43.95 18.73
N THR A 31 -20.22 -42.80 19.34
CA THR A 31 -20.36 -41.51 18.69
C THR A 31 -19.31 -40.51 19.15
N MET A 32 -18.31 -40.97 19.94
CA MET A 32 -17.23 -40.14 20.42
C MET A 32 -16.37 -39.66 19.27
N PRO A 33 -16.10 -38.33 19.19
CA PRO A 33 -15.24 -37.77 18.14
C PRO A 33 -13.78 -38.20 18.31
N ARG A 34 -13.02 -38.11 17.25
CA ARG A 34 -11.56 -38.18 17.33
C ARG A 34 -11.02 -36.86 17.91
N PHE A 35 -9.96 -36.94 18.72
CA PHE A 35 -9.35 -35.74 19.31
C PHE A 35 -7.97 -35.54 18.72
N ALA A 36 -7.70 -34.30 18.27
CA ALA A 36 -6.41 -33.85 17.85
C ALA A 36 -5.97 -32.62 18.69
N HIS A 37 -4.70 -32.61 19.12
CA HIS A 37 -4.14 -31.53 19.89
C HIS A 37 -2.99 -30.90 19.11
N LEU A 38 -3.16 -29.61 18.78
CA LEU A 38 -2.16 -28.82 18.08
C LEU A 38 -1.14 -28.26 19.08
N SER A 39 0.10 -28.17 18.67
CA SER A 39 1.17 -27.57 19.47
C SER A 39 0.91 -26.08 19.72
N LEU A 40 1.55 -25.51 20.76
CA LEU A 40 1.41 -24.11 21.11
C LEU A 40 1.97 -23.17 20.04
N LEU A 41 1.30 -22.04 19.87
CA LEU A 41 1.90 -20.90 19.16
C LEU A 41 2.88 -20.19 20.09
N LEU A 42 4.11 -20.10 19.62
CA LEU A 42 5.20 -19.47 20.37
C LEU A 42 5.41 -18.02 19.94
N LYS A 43 5.92 -17.22 20.85
CA LYS A 43 6.37 -15.85 20.56
C LYS A 43 7.41 -15.82 19.44
N PRO A 44 7.61 -14.67 18.77
CA PRO A 44 8.63 -14.53 17.71
C PRO A 44 10.05 -14.92 18.15
N ASP A 45 10.39 -14.73 19.44
CA ASP A 45 11.66 -15.14 20.01
C ASP A 45 11.74 -16.64 20.33
N GLY A 46 10.63 -17.38 20.15
CA GLY A 46 10.51 -18.81 20.49
C GLY A 46 10.38 -19.11 21.98
N LYS A 47 10.33 -18.09 22.85
CA LYS A 47 10.33 -18.26 24.31
C LYS A 47 8.92 -18.15 24.88
N GLY A 48 8.26 -19.28 25.03
CA GLY A 48 6.95 -19.39 25.65
C GLY A 48 5.78 -19.11 24.72
N LYS A 49 4.57 -19.40 25.22
CA LYS A 49 3.31 -19.28 24.51
C LYS A 49 3.03 -17.83 24.10
N LEU A 50 2.62 -17.62 22.87
CA LEU A 50 2.09 -16.34 22.40
C LEU A 50 0.75 -16.05 23.09
N SER A 51 0.68 -14.90 23.74
CA SER A 51 -0.53 -14.42 24.42
C SER A 51 -1.14 -13.23 23.68
N LYS A 52 -2.43 -12.95 23.96
CA LYS A 52 -3.14 -11.78 23.40
C LYS A 52 -2.41 -10.46 23.69
N ARG A 53 -1.86 -10.31 24.93
CA ARG A 53 -1.09 -9.12 25.33
C ARG A 53 0.26 -8.98 24.62
N ASP A 54 0.81 -10.08 24.13
CA ASP A 54 2.07 -10.03 23.39
C ASP A 54 1.88 -9.40 22.02
N GLY A 55 0.74 -9.62 21.36
CA GLY A 55 0.40 -8.98 20.08
C GLY A 55 0.39 -7.46 20.17
N ASP A 56 -0.34 -6.91 21.15
CA ASP A 56 -0.41 -5.46 21.39
C ASP A 56 0.98 -4.86 21.66
N ARG A 57 1.78 -5.55 22.48
CA ARG A 57 3.15 -5.10 22.84
C ARG A 57 4.12 -5.17 21.67
N LEU A 58 3.99 -6.17 20.80
CA LEU A 58 4.89 -6.43 19.68
C LEU A 58 4.40 -5.80 18.35
N GLY A 59 3.22 -5.18 18.38
CA GLY A 59 2.70 -4.38 17.26
C GLY A 59 2.05 -5.18 16.12
N PHE A 60 1.57 -6.40 16.39
CA PHE A 60 0.81 -7.19 15.41
C PHE A 60 -0.53 -7.67 16.00
N PRO A 61 -1.58 -7.83 15.17
CA PRO A 61 -2.88 -8.31 15.62
C PRO A 61 -2.83 -9.78 16.04
N VAL A 62 -3.69 -10.15 17.00
CA VAL A 62 -3.87 -11.54 17.45
C VAL A 62 -5.28 -12.04 17.13
N PHE A 63 -6.22 -11.13 16.97
CA PHE A 63 -7.60 -11.45 16.65
C PHE A 63 -7.86 -11.34 15.14
N PRO A 64 -8.74 -12.17 14.56
CA PRO A 64 -9.19 -11.98 13.17
C PRO A 64 -9.86 -10.62 12.95
N LEU A 65 -10.66 -10.20 13.92
CA LEU A 65 -11.40 -8.92 13.91
C LEU A 65 -11.01 -8.07 15.12
N GLN A 66 -11.07 -6.76 14.96
CA GLN A 66 -10.91 -5.83 16.06
C GLN A 66 -11.94 -6.13 17.17
N TRP A 67 -11.48 -6.09 18.39
CA TRP A 67 -12.33 -6.29 19.56
C TRP A 67 -12.13 -5.16 20.58
N VAL A 68 -13.24 -4.70 21.15
CA VAL A 68 -13.23 -3.65 22.19
C VAL A 68 -13.78 -4.28 23.46
N ASN A 69 -13.01 -4.21 24.54
CA ASN A 69 -13.46 -4.74 25.83
C ASN A 69 -14.44 -3.79 26.56
N ALA A 70 -14.96 -4.22 27.71
CA ALA A 70 -15.92 -3.43 28.48
C ALA A 70 -15.35 -2.09 28.98
N GLU A 71 -14.04 -2.00 29.15
CA GLU A 71 -13.29 -0.80 29.55
C GLU A 71 -12.93 0.12 28.37
N GLY A 72 -13.36 -0.21 27.15
CA GLY A 72 -13.06 0.56 25.93
C GLY A 72 -11.65 0.34 25.36
N VAL A 73 -10.89 -0.65 25.86
CA VAL A 73 -9.58 -0.98 25.33
C VAL A 73 -9.74 -1.74 24.01
N VAL A 74 -9.09 -1.23 22.96
CA VAL A 74 -9.14 -1.78 21.60
C VAL A 74 -8.02 -2.78 21.42
N SER A 75 -8.35 -4.02 21.03
CA SER A 75 -7.43 -5.00 20.50
C SER A 75 -7.55 -5.05 18.99
N ARG A 76 -6.43 -4.86 18.29
CA ARG A 76 -6.38 -4.81 16.82
C ARG A 76 -6.77 -6.15 16.21
N GLY A 77 -7.45 -6.09 15.04
CA GLY A 77 -7.81 -7.23 14.23
C GLY A 77 -7.03 -7.29 12.92
N TYR A 78 -6.78 -8.50 12.40
CA TYR A 78 -6.12 -8.68 11.10
C TYR A 78 -6.88 -7.99 9.97
N ARG A 79 -8.22 -8.04 9.98
CA ARG A 79 -9.06 -7.36 8.97
C ARG A 79 -8.87 -5.84 9.01
N GLU A 80 -8.92 -5.24 10.19
CA GLU A 80 -8.79 -3.79 10.37
C GLU A 80 -7.35 -3.30 10.10
N ASP A 81 -6.36 -4.19 10.26
CA ASP A 81 -4.97 -3.94 9.85
C ASP A 81 -4.76 -4.11 8.33
N GLY A 82 -5.79 -4.53 7.58
CA GLY A 82 -5.77 -4.61 6.12
C GLY A 82 -5.29 -5.93 5.54
N TYR A 83 -5.24 -7.00 6.34
CA TYR A 83 -4.94 -8.34 5.82
C TYR A 83 -6.11 -8.92 5.03
N PHE A 84 -5.83 -9.51 3.88
CA PHE A 84 -6.81 -10.24 3.09
C PHE A 84 -7.19 -11.55 3.79
N PRO A 85 -8.47 -11.96 3.73
CA PRO A 85 -8.92 -13.22 4.32
C PRO A 85 -8.12 -14.44 3.80
N GLU A 86 -7.80 -14.46 2.51
CA GLU A 86 -7.06 -15.54 1.86
C GLU A 86 -5.63 -15.63 2.40
N ALA A 87 -4.96 -14.47 2.54
CA ALA A 87 -3.62 -14.38 3.11
C ALA A 87 -3.60 -14.85 4.58
N PHE A 88 -4.64 -14.46 5.34
CA PHE A 88 -4.79 -14.87 6.73
C PHE A 88 -5.01 -16.37 6.87
N VAL A 89 -5.89 -16.97 6.06
CA VAL A 89 -6.12 -18.41 6.05
C VAL A 89 -4.85 -19.17 5.69
N ASN A 90 -4.14 -18.74 4.64
CA ASN A 90 -2.88 -19.38 4.22
C ASN A 90 -1.81 -19.28 5.33
N MET A 91 -1.67 -18.12 5.95
CA MET A 91 -0.77 -17.93 7.10
C MET A 91 -1.12 -18.88 8.25
N LEU A 92 -2.41 -19.00 8.59
CA LEU A 92 -2.86 -19.90 9.67
C LEU A 92 -2.57 -21.35 9.36
N ALA A 93 -2.76 -21.79 8.10
CA ALA A 93 -2.46 -23.15 7.69
C ALA A 93 -0.99 -23.51 7.95
N PHE A 94 -0.08 -22.59 7.67
CA PHE A 94 1.36 -22.78 7.84
C PHE A 94 1.85 -22.56 9.30
N LEU A 95 0.97 -22.19 10.21
CA LEU A 95 1.32 -22.13 11.64
C LEU A 95 1.33 -23.53 12.28
N GLY A 96 2.40 -24.26 12.02
CA GLY A 96 2.62 -25.60 12.57
C GLY A 96 2.17 -26.74 11.65
N TRP A 97 2.00 -26.47 10.38
CA TRP A 97 1.76 -27.47 9.34
C TRP A 97 2.63 -27.20 8.11
N ASN A 98 2.89 -28.24 7.31
CA ASN A 98 3.65 -28.14 6.07
C ASN A 98 3.13 -29.17 5.04
N PRO A 99 2.92 -28.80 3.77
CA PRO A 99 2.42 -29.70 2.72
C PRO A 99 3.42 -30.79 2.32
N GLY A 100 4.72 -30.62 2.66
CA GLY A 100 5.79 -31.56 2.32
C GLY A 100 6.51 -31.25 1.02
N ASP A 101 6.22 -30.08 0.43
CA ASP A 101 6.90 -29.50 -0.72
C ASP A 101 7.28 -28.03 -0.43
N ASP A 102 7.78 -27.32 -1.43
CA ASP A 102 8.22 -25.92 -1.31
C ASP A 102 7.09 -24.91 -1.65
N THR A 103 5.85 -25.38 -1.86
CA THR A 103 4.72 -24.51 -2.16
C THR A 103 4.26 -23.81 -0.87
N GLU A 104 4.20 -22.49 -0.89
CA GLU A 104 3.81 -21.69 0.26
C GLU A 104 2.49 -20.92 0.06
N LEU A 105 2.05 -20.73 -1.17
CA LEU A 105 0.82 -20.01 -1.49
C LEU A 105 -0.26 -20.97 -1.97
N TYR A 106 -1.40 -20.96 -1.29
CA TYR A 106 -2.54 -21.81 -1.56
C TYR A 106 -3.84 -21.04 -1.42
N THR A 107 -4.73 -21.17 -2.37
CA THR A 107 -6.14 -20.85 -2.15
C THR A 107 -6.75 -21.83 -1.14
N LEU A 108 -7.92 -21.49 -0.58
CA LEU A 108 -8.62 -22.40 0.32
C LEU A 108 -8.97 -23.74 -0.37
N ASP A 109 -9.39 -23.68 -1.63
CA ASP A 109 -9.75 -24.86 -2.42
C ASP A 109 -8.54 -25.77 -2.69
N GLU A 110 -7.36 -25.22 -2.83
CA GLU A 110 -6.10 -25.96 -2.96
C GLU A 110 -5.63 -26.53 -1.61
N LEU A 111 -5.88 -25.82 -0.49
CA LEU A 111 -5.53 -26.29 0.85
C LEU A 111 -6.36 -27.51 1.28
N VAL A 112 -7.66 -27.52 0.96
CA VAL A 112 -8.59 -28.59 1.39
C VAL A 112 -8.09 -29.98 1.03
N PRO A 113 -7.68 -30.31 -0.19
CA PRO A 113 -7.22 -31.68 -0.55
C PRO A 113 -5.82 -32.01 -0.02
N VAL A 114 -4.95 -31.02 0.27
CA VAL A 114 -3.57 -31.28 0.69
C VAL A 114 -3.39 -31.26 2.21
N PHE A 115 -4.32 -30.61 2.94
CA PHE A 115 -4.26 -30.53 4.38
C PHE A 115 -4.48 -31.88 5.06
N SER A 116 -3.58 -32.26 5.97
CA SER A 116 -3.70 -33.45 6.79
C SER A 116 -3.19 -33.18 8.20
N LEU A 117 -3.92 -33.68 9.20
CA LEU A 117 -3.50 -33.65 10.60
C LEU A 117 -2.20 -34.43 10.86
N ASP A 118 -1.91 -35.45 10.03
CA ASP A 118 -0.67 -36.23 10.15
C ASP A 118 0.60 -35.43 9.87
N ARG A 119 0.47 -34.30 9.14
CA ARG A 119 1.57 -33.38 8.81
C ARG A 119 1.69 -32.21 9.78
N VAL A 120 0.86 -32.17 10.82
CA VAL A 120 0.98 -31.15 11.86
C VAL A 120 2.26 -31.37 12.67
N ILE A 121 3.03 -30.29 12.80
CA ILE A 121 4.31 -30.29 13.50
C ILE A 121 4.08 -30.44 15.01
N LYS A 122 4.75 -31.39 15.64
CA LYS A 122 4.59 -31.68 17.08
C LYS A 122 5.29 -30.67 17.99
N SER A 123 6.24 -29.90 17.47
CA SER A 123 6.91 -28.81 18.21
C SER A 123 6.12 -27.53 18.09
N GLY A 124 6.25 -26.61 19.07
CA GLY A 124 5.56 -25.33 19.04
C GLY A 124 5.88 -24.52 17.77
N ALA A 125 4.86 -23.95 17.15
CA ALA A 125 4.99 -23.13 15.94
C ALA A 125 5.35 -21.70 16.33
N ARG A 126 6.48 -21.20 15.84
CA ARG A 126 6.88 -19.80 16.07
C ARG A 126 6.11 -18.85 15.16
N PHE A 127 5.43 -17.88 15.76
CA PHE A 127 4.77 -16.82 15.00
C PHE A 127 5.83 -15.87 14.38
N ASN A 128 5.64 -15.51 13.11
CA ASN A 128 6.49 -14.58 12.38
C ASN A 128 5.61 -13.52 11.72
N ALA A 129 5.64 -12.29 12.26
CA ALA A 129 4.86 -11.16 11.75
C ALA A 129 5.29 -10.72 10.35
N ASP A 130 6.59 -10.83 10.02
CA ASP A 130 7.08 -10.46 8.69
C ASP A 130 6.62 -11.47 7.64
N LYS A 131 6.57 -12.75 7.99
CA LYS A 131 6.00 -13.78 7.12
C LYS A 131 4.50 -13.55 6.89
N ALA A 132 3.75 -13.10 7.91
CA ALA A 132 2.34 -12.74 7.76
C ALA A 132 2.16 -11.58 6.76
N LYS A 133 3.00 -10.55 6.85
CA LYS A 133 3.02 -9.43 5.88
C LYS A 133 3.40 -9.90 4.49
N TRP A 134 4.37 -10.80 4.38
CA TRP A 134 4.78 -11.38 3.11
C TRP A 134 3.62 -12.10 2.43
N TYR A 135 2.86 -12.94 3.15
CA TYR A 135 1.65 -13.55 2.59
C TYR A 135 0.70 -12.49 2.04
N ASN A 136 0.41 -11.45 2.85
CA ASN A 136 -0.52 -10.41 2.43
C ASN A 136 -0.04 -9.69 1.15
N LYS A 137 1.25 -9.40 1.06
CA LYS A 137 1.87 -8.79 -0.13
C LYS A 137 1.72 -9.68 -1.36
N GLU A 138 1.96 -10.98 -1.27
CA GLU A 138 1.84 -11.89 -2.42
C GLU A 138 0.39 -12.00 -2.89
N TYR A 139 -0.58 -12.07 -1.97
CA TYR A 139 -2.00 -12.04 -2.33
C TYR A 139 -2.43 -10.69 -2.93
N LEU A 140 -1.92 -9.57 -2.42
CA LEU A 140 -2.15 -8.26 -3.01
C LEU A 140 -1.64 -8.20 -4.46
N ARG A 141 -0.44 -8.69 -4.71
CA ARG A 141 0.18 -8.73 -6.03
C ARG A 141 -0.58 -9.62 -7.02
N ALA A 142 -1.23 -10.66 -6.55
CA ALA A 142 -2.00 -11.57 -7.38
C ALA A 142 -3.39 -11.04 -7.77
N LYS A 143 -3.92 -10.04 -7.05
CA LYS A 143 -5.26 -9.50 -7.33
C LYS A 143 -5.28 -8.64 -8.60
N PRO A 144 -6.38 -8.67 -9.39
CA PRO A 144 -6.59 -7.76 -10.51
C PRO A 144 -6.55 -6.29 -10.06
N ALA A 145 -6.04 -5.40 -10.93
CA ALA A 145 -5.93 -3.97 -10.62
C ALA A 145 -7.29 -3.33 -10.35
N GLU A 146 -8.32 -3.76 -11.07
CA GLU A 146 -9.71 -3.28 -10.91
C GLU A 146 -10.28 -3.66 -9.54
N GLU A 147 -9.99 -4.87 -9.06
CA GLU A 147 -10.39 -5.31 -7.71
C GLU A 147 -9.69 -4.46 -6.65
N LEU A 148 -8.37 -4.27 -6.79
CA LEU A 148 -7.59 -3.44 -5.88
C LEU A 148 -8.04 -1.98 -5.92
N ALA A 149 -8.41 -1.43 -7.07
CA ALA A 149 -8.97 -0.08 -7.18
C ALA A 149 -10.29 0.05 -6.40
N GLY A 150 -11.15 -0.96 -6.48
CA GLY A 150 -12.38 -1.02 -5.68
C GLY A 150 -12.12 -1.06 -4.17
N LEU A 151 -11.10 -1.81 -3.74
CA LEU A 151 -10.69 -1.88 -2.33
C LEU A 151 -9.99 -0.59 -1.87
N TYR A 152 -9.34 0.13 -2.77
CA TYR A 152 -8.62 1.37 -2.47
C TYR A 152 -9.55 2.60 -2.45
N ALA A 153 -10.66 2.60 -3.19
CA ALA A 153 -11.60 3.72 -3.23
C ALA A 153 -12.05 4.20 -1.83
N PRO A 154 -12.47 3.33 -0.88
CA PRO A 154 -12.81 3.78 0.47
C PRO A 154 -11.64 4.40 1.26
N VAL A 155 -10.40 4.02 0.94
CA VAL A 155 -9.21 4.66 1.55
C VAL A 155 -9.05 6.06 1.00
N LEU A 156 -9.17 6.24 -0.32
CA LEU A 156 -9.13 7.54 -0.99
C LEU A 156 -10.22 8.48 -0.48
N GLU A 157 -11.44 8.00 -0.30
CA GLU A 157 -12.57 8.79 0.24
C GLU A 157 -12.29 9.31 1.65
N LYS A 158 -11.66 8.53 2.53
CA LYS A 158 -11.22 8.98 3.86
C LYS A 158 -10.23 10.14 3.79
N HIS A 159 -9.50 10.24 2.69
CA HIS A 159 -8.56 11.34 2.42
C HIS A 159 -9.16 12.45 1.56
N GLY A 160 -10.49 12.49 1.38
CA GLY A 160 -11.18 13.54 0.64
C GLY A 160 -11.10 13.42 -0.89
N VAL A 161 -10.59 12.30 -1.41
CA VAL A 161 -10.51 12.01 -2.84
C VAL A 161 -11.73 11.20 -3.26
N LYS A 162 -12.44 11.67 -4.29
CA LYS A 162 -13.67 11.04 -4.79
C LYS A 162 -13.38 10.12 -5.98
N VAL A 163 -13.86 8.89 -5.89
CA VAL A 163 -13.75 7.91 -6.98
C VAL A 163 -15.10 7.70 -7.65
N VAL A 164 -15.12 7.75 -8.98
CA VAL A 164 -16.32 7.56 -9.81
C VAL A 164 -16.14 6.39 -10.78
N ASP A 165 -17.27 5.73 -11.12
CA ASP A 165 -17.22 4.53 -11.97
C ASP A 165 -16.84 4.84 -13.42
N CYS A 166 -17.22 6.02 -13.93
CA CYS A 166 -16.98 6.40 -15.32
C CYS A 166 -16.94 7.93 -15.50
N PRO A 167 -16.40 8.44 -16.64
CA PRO A 167 -16.38 9.87 -16.93
C PRO A 167 -17.76 10.53 -16.94
N ALA A 168 -18.80 9.83 -17.41
CA ALA A 168 -20.17 10.36 -17.40
C ALA A 168 -20.70 10.61 -15.99
N CYS A 169 -20.29 9.78 -15.00
CA CYS A 169 -20.65 9.97 -13.60
C CYS A 169 -20.01 11.22 -13.00
N ALA A 170 -18.85 11.62 -13.50
CA ALA A 170 -18.16 12.83 -13.05
C ALA A 170 -18.84 14.11 -13.52
N LEU A 171 -19.38 14.12 -14.75
CA LEU A 171 -20.17 15.25 -15.25
C LEU A 171 -21.38 15.53 -14.36
N VAL A 172 -22.05 14.47 -13.89
CA VAL A 172 -23.17 14.58 -12.92
C VAL A 172 -22.69 15.16 -11.59
N ALA A 173 -21.43 14.89 -11.22
CA ALA A 173 -20.81 15.45 -10.01
C ALA A 173 -20.29 16.89 -10.19
N GLY A 174 -20.48 17.50 -11.36
CA GLY A 174 -20.05 18.87 -11.65
C GLY A 174 -18.58 19.00 -11.99
N SER A 175 -17.95 17.92 -12.44
CA SER A 175 -16.54 17.87 -12.81
C SER A 175 -16.36 17.65 -14.31
N ASP A 176 -15.39 18.32 -14.88
CA ASP A 176 -14.96 18.15 -16.28
C ASP A 176 -13.65 17.35 -16.28
N LEU A 177 -13.81 16.01 -16.32
CA LEU A 177 -12.66 15.11 -16.27
C LEU A 177 -11.78 15.27 -17.51
N SER A 178 -10.47 15.18 -17.29
CA SER A 178 -9.52 15.01 -18.39
C SER A 178 -9.79 13.70 -19.16
N PRO A 179 -9.33 13.58 -20.41
CA PRO A 179 -9.41 12.32 -21.16
C PRO A 179 -8.77 11.13 -20.44
N GLU A 180 -7.82 11.38 -19.55
CA GLU A 180 -7.13 10.38 -18.76
C GLU A 180 -7.91 9.93 -17.52
N GLY A 181 -9.05 10.55 -17.23
CA GLY A 181 -10.00 10.13 -16.18
C GLY A 181 -9.75 10.73 -14.81
N PHE A 182 -9.27 11.98 -14.75
CA PHE A 182 -9.07 12.69 -13.49
C PHE A 182 -9.42 14.19 -13.56
N ASP A 183 -9.76 14.73 -12.40
CA ASP A 183 -9.89 16.16 -12.13
C ASP A 183 -9.15 16.47 -10.80
N PHE A 184 -7.93 16.96 -10.91
CA PHE A 184 -7.13 17.32 -9.75
C PHE A 184 -7.69 18.51 -8.97
N GLN A 185 -8.42 19.42 -9.61
CA GLN A 185 -8.98 20.59 -8.92
C GLN A 185 -10.12 20.23 -7.98
N ASN A 186 -10.93 19.25 -8.37
CA ASN A 186 -12.06 18.77 -7.57
C ASN A 186 -11.79 17.42 -6.88
N HIS A 187 -10.57 16.88 -7.02
CA HIS A 187 -10.12 15.59 -6.48
C HIS A 187 -11.05 14.44 -6.85
N ILE A 188 -11.46 14.40 -8.14
CA ILE A 188 -12.35 13.38 -8.70
C ILE A 188 -11.56 12.54 -9.71
N PHE A 189 -11.60 11.21 -9.53
CA PHE A 189 -10.85 10.25 -10.34
C PHE A 189 -11.74 9.07 -10.74
N THR A 190 -11.55 8.55 -11.94
CA THR A 190 -12.24 7.33 -12.37
C THR A 190 -11.60 6.09 -11.76
N LYS A 191 -12.37 5.01 -11.65
CA LYS A 191 -11.83 3.70 -11.25
C LYS A 191 -10.69 3.22 -12.15
N ASP A 192 -10.78 3.48 -13.45
CA ASP A 192 -9.73 3.13 -14.42
C ASP A 192 -8.41 3.86 -14.12
N TYR A 193 -8.50 5.14 -13.74
CA TYR A 193 -7.31 5.88 -13.29
C TYR A 193 -6.73 5.25 -12.03
N VAL A 194 -7.58 4.96 -11.04
CA VAL A 194 -7.15 4.33 -9.77
C VAL A 194 -6.53 2.96 -10.04
N ALA A 195 -7.08 2.17 -10.96
CA ALA A 195 -6.51 0.87 -11.34
C ALA A 195 -5.10 1.01 -11.94
N ARG A 196 -4.86 2.00 -12.80
CA ARG A 196 -3.51 2.28 -13.34
C ARG A 196 -2.51 2.70 -12.25
N VAL A 197 -2.97 3.51 -11.29
CA VAL A 197 -2.15 3.90 -10.13
C VAL A 197 -1.77 2.68 -9.29
N VAL A 198 -2.75 1.86 -8.94
CA VAL A 198 -2.55 0.63 -8.15
C VAL A 198 -1.61 -0.34 -8.87
N GLU A 199 -1.78 -0.53 -10.18
CA GLU A 199 -0.89 -1.38 -11.00
C GLU A 199 0.56 -0.92 -10.91
N THR A 200 0.78 0.39 -10.96
CA THR A 200 2.11 0.98 -10.87
C THR A 200 2.74 0.82 -9.47
N LEU A 201 1.92 0.75 -8.43
CA LEU A 201 2.37 0.74 -7.03
C LEU A 201 2.38 -0.64 -6.38
N ARG A 202 1.73 -1.66 -7.00
CA ARG A 202 1.46 -2.96 -6.35
C ARG A 202 2.70 -3.64 -5.77
N ASP A 203 3.85 -3.54 -6.44
CA ASP A 203 5.10 -4.15 -5.96
C ASP A 203 5.68 -3.47 -4.72
N ARG A 204 5.23 -2.25 -4.43
CA ARG A 204 5.69 -1.44 -3.30
C ARG A 204 4.79 -1.53 -2.07
N ALA A 205 3.59 -2.10 -2.22
CA ALA A 205 2.60 -2.18 -1.18
C ALA A 205 2.55 -3.56 -0.52
N THR A 206 2.23 -3.59 0.74
CA THR A 206 1.88 -4.78 1.52
C THR A 206 0.39 -4.78 1.86
N PHE A 207 -0.18 -3.61 2.07
CA PHE A 207 -1.58 -3.38 2.36
C PHE A 207 -2.16 -2.38 1.36
N VAL A 208 -3.48 -2.39 1.19
CA VAL A 208 -4.17 -1.44 0.30
C VAL A 208 -3.95 0.01 0.76
N SER A 209 -3.85 0.25 2.06
CA SER A 209 -3.54 1.58 2.62
C SER A 209 -2.17 2.11 2.20
N ASP A 210 -1.21 1.23 1.94
CA ASP A 210 0.16 1.63 1.59
C ASP A 210 0.23 2.39 0.26
N PHE A 211 -0.78 2.22 -0.62
CA PHE A 211 -0.85 2.97 -1.88
C PHE A 211 -0.95 4.49 -1.65
N TRP A 212 -1.69 4.90 -0.62
CA TRP A 212 -1.76 6.31 -0.25
C TRP A 212 -0.42 6.81 0.27
N ASP A 213 0.17 6.09 1.21
CA ASP A 213 1.44 6.49 1.82
C ASP A 213 2.58 6.52 0.79
N ALA A 214 2.52 5.63 -0.21
CA ALA A 214 3.53 5.55 -1.26
C ALA A 214 3.48 6.71 -2.27
N ALA A 215 2.28 7.20 -2.63
CA ALA A 215 2.14 8.14 -3.73
C ALA A 215 0.89 9.04 -3.64
N PRO A 216 0.71 9.84 -2.56
CA PRO A 216 -0.42 10.76 -2.45
C PRO A 216 -0.43 11.81 -3.57
N TYR A 217 0.75 12.12 -4.13
CA TYR A 217 0.91 13.07 -5.25
C TYR A 217 0.23 12.63 -6.55
N LEU A 218 -0.22 11.39 -6.64
CA LEU A 218 -1.02 10.92 -7.77
C LEU A 218 -2.50 11.33 -7.67
N PHE A 219 -2.92 11.85 -6.52
CA PHE A 219 -4.30 12.28 -6.25
C PHE A 219 -4.39 13.73 -5.80
N ILE A 220 -3.34 14.24 -5.19
CA ILE A 220 -3.27 15.59 -4.61
C ILE A 220 -1.99 16.25 -5.09
N ALA A 221 -2.10 17.48 -5.55
CA ALA A 221 -0.91 18.24 -5.91
C ALA A 221 -0.08 18.60 -4.68
N PRO A 222 1.26 18.68 -4.77
CA PRO A 222 2.11 18.98 -3.62
C PRO A 222 1.74 20.26 -2.87
N GLU A 223 1.23 21.29 -3.55
CA GLU A 223 0.78 22.53 -2.95
C GLU A 223 -0.42 22.38 -2.00
N GLU A 224 -1.17 21.31 -2.12
CA GLU A 224 -2.39 21.06 -1.34
C GLU A 224 -2.16 20.13 -0.15
N TYR A 225 -0.95 19.57 0.02
CA TYR A 225 -0.65 18.57 1.04
C TYR A 225 -1.09 18.97 2.45
N ALA A 226 -0.91 20.24 2.82
CA ALA A 226 -1.29 20.72 4.14
C ALA A 226 -2.81 20.62 4.39
N ALA A 227 -3.62 20.89 3.36
CA ALA A 227 -5.08 20.82 3.45
C ALA A 227 -5.59 19.38 3.62
N PHE A 228 -4.86 18.39 3.07
CA PHE A 228 -5.21 16.97 3.12
C PHE A 228 -4.45 16.20 4.22
N GLY A 229 -3.72 16.89 5.10
CA GLY A 229 -2.96 16.26 6.17
C GLY A 229 -1.78 15.40 5.68
N VAL A 230 -1.35 15.57 4.43
CA VAL A 230 -0.20 14.87 3.85
C VAL A 230 1.08 15.56 4.33
N LYS A 231 2.00 14.78 4.87
CA LYS A 231 3.31 15.31 5.29
C LYS A 231 4.23 15.39 4.07
N ALA A 232 4.89 16.52 3.88
CA ALA A 232 5.91 16.67 2.86
C ALA A 232 6.99 15.59 3.02
N GLY A 233 7.29 14.89 1.92
CA GLY A 233 8.28 13.82 1.90
C GLY A 233 7.91 12.56 2.66
N ALA A 234 6.60 12.23 2.76
CA ALA A 234 6.18 10.92 3.22
C ALA A 234 6.88 9.84 2.37
N PRO A 235 7.71 8.97 2.95
CA PRO A 235 8.48 8.02 2.19
C PRO A 235 7.57 6.91 1.65
N ALA A 236 7.82 6.52 0.43
CA ALA A 236 7.42 5.20 -0.04
C ALA A 236 8.20 4.17 0.80
N ALA A 237 7.51 3.55 1.74
CA ALA A 237 7.90 2.41 2.55
C ALA A 237 8.32 2.67 4.01
N ALA A 238 7.65 1.92 4.86
CA ALA A 238 7.94 1.51 6.23
C ALA A 238 8.01 2.58 7.33
N PRO A 239 7.36 2.35 8.47
CA PRO A 239 7.43 3.23 9.63
C PRO A 239 8.75 3.01 10.35
N GLU A 240 9.83 3.56 9.86
CA GLU A 240 11.07 3.66 10.62
C GLU A 240 11.47 5.11 10.81
N ARG A 241 11.34 5.52 12.07
CA ARG A 241 11.96 6.69 12.71
C ARG A 241 11.96 7.96 11.87
N VAL A 242 10.92 8.74 12.07
CA VAL A 242 10.99 10.19 11.83
C VAL A 242 12.28 10.68 12.51
N ASP A 243 13.26 11.11 11.72
CA ASP A 243 14.44 11.77 12.26
C ASP A 243 13.97 13.07 12.92
N PRO A 244 14.04 13.20 14.25
CA PRO A 244 13.61 14.41 14.94
C PRO A 244 14.46 15.64 14.59
N ARG A 245 15.46 15.49 13.72
CA ARG A 245 16.35 16.54 13.25
C ARG A 245 15.97 17.09 11.87
N ALA A 246 14.95 16.53 11.20
CA ALA A 246 14.43 17.12 9.97
C ALA A 246 13.85 18.49 10.33
N LYS A 247 14.59 19.55 10.03
CA LYS A 247 14.10 20.93 10.11
C LYS A 247 12.96 21.05 9.09
N VAL A 248 11.73 21.10 9.60
CA VAL A 248 10.58 21.56 8.82
C VAL A 248 10.80 23.07 8.69
N TYR A 249 11.01 23.56 7.48
CA TYR A 249 10.99 24.99 7.25
C TYR A 249 9.56 25.47 7.50
N ASP A 250 9.42 26.38 8.46
CA ASP A 250 8.15 27.01 8.83
C ASP A 250 7.73 28.10 7.81
N ASP A 251 8.41 28.15 6.68
CA ASP A 251 8.13 29.07 5.60
C ASP A 251 7.01 28.49 4.71
N GLN A 252 5.88 29.20 4.65
CA GLN A 252 4.74 28.86 3.80
C GLN A 252 5.13 28.63 2.32
N ALA A 253 6.27 29.19 1.86
CA ALA A 253 6.75 29.01 0.49
C ALA A 253 7.23 27.60 0.17
N THR A 254 7.78 26.88 1.16
CA THR A 254 8.36 25.53 0.99
C THR A 254 7.59 24.44 1.72
N ALA A 255 6.48 24.78 2.38
CA ALA A 255 5.69 23.86 3.20
C ALA A 255 5.32 22.52 2.53
N PRO A 256 5.01 22.44 1.22
CA PRO A 256 4.73 21.16 0.55
C PRO A 256 5.99 20.36 0.17
N PHE A 257 7.20 20.92 0.37
CA PHE A 257 8.45 20.30 -0.04
C PHE A 257 9.35 20.02 1.17
N LEU A 258 10.10 18.91 1.10
CA LEU A 258 11.14 18.66 2.11
C LEU A 258 12.28 19.67 1.94
N ALA A 259 12.54 20.45 2.97
CA ALA A 259 13.58 21.47 2.97
C ALA A 259 14.96 20.94 2.51
N LYS A 260 15.38 19.77 3.02
CA LYS A 260 16.63 19.11 2.62
C LYS A 260 16.71 18.80 1.13
N ASP A 261 15.57 18.50 0.50
CA ASP A 261 15.49 18.17 -0.93
C ASP A 261 15.48 19.47 -1.75
N VAL A 262 14.80 20.52 -1.28
CA VAL A 262 14.85 21.86 -1.90
C VAL A 262 16.27 22.40 -1.89
N ASP A 263 16.94 22.41 -0.74
CA ASP A 263 18.32 22.89 -0.60
C ASP A 263 19.31 22.14 -1.51
N LYS A 264 19.06 20.86 -1.72
CA LYS A 264 19.96 19.98 -2.47
C LYS A 264 19.69 19.94 -3.98
N PHE A 265 18.43 19.96 -4.36
CA PHE A 265 18.01 19.67 -5.73
C PHE A 265 17.31 20.82 -6.44
N TRP A 266 17.01 21.94 -5.75
CA TRP A 266 16.41 23.12 -6.35
C TRP A 266 17.41 24.27 -6.36
N LYS A 267 18.15 24.37 -7.46
CA LYS A 267 19.14 25.43 -7.70
C LYS A 267 18.71 26.27 -8.92
N PRO A 268 19.01 27.59 -8.98
CA PRO A 268 18.61 28.43 -10.10
C PRO A 268 18.99 27.86 -11.47
N GLU A 269 20.23 27.34 -11.60
CA GLU A 269 20.72 26.74 -12.85
C GLU A 269 19.97 25.46 -13.26
N TRP A 270 19.45 24.67 -12.29
CA TRP A 270 18.72 23.44 -12.61
C TRP A 270 17.24 23.70 -12.88
N TYR A 271 16.72 24.82 -12.41
CA TYR A 271 15.38 25.26 -12.72
C TYR A 271 15.18 25.46 -14.22
N GLU A 272 16.10 26.19 -14.88
CA GLU A 272 16.04 26.40 -16.33
C GLU A 272 16.08 25.09 -17.09
N TYR A 273 16.93 24.15 -16.69
CA TYR A 273 16.98 22.81 -17.31
C TYR A 273 15.68 22.04 -17.15
N CYS A 274 15.10 22.05 -15.95
CA CYS A 274 13.80 21.39 -15.69
C CYS A 274 12.69 22.03 -16.51
N PHE A 275 12.73 23.35 -16.70
CA PHE A 275 11.76 24.07 -17.47
C PHE A 275 11.85 23.73 -18.97
N GLU A 276 13.05 23.70 -19.55
CA GLU A 276 13.25 23.26 -20.92
C GLU A 276 12.84 21.82 -21.15
N VAL A 277 13.14 20.93 -20.22
CA VAL A 277 12.67 19.53 -20.28
C VAL A 277 11.14 19.47 -20.25
N CYS A 278 10.50 20.28 -19.40
CA CYS A 278 9.05 20.33 -19.33
C CYS A 278 8.46 20.87 -20.65
N GLN A 279 9.02 21.90 -21.25
CA GLN A 279 8.60 22.42 -22.55
C GLN A 279 8.75 21.35 -23.65
N HIS A 280 9.87 20.64 -23.68
CA HIS A 280 10.10 19.55 -24.63
C HIS A 280 9.03 18.46 -24.51
N ILE A 281 8.79 17.95 -23.31
CA ILE A 281 7.83 16.86 -23.06
C ILE A 281 6.39 17.30 -23.33
N THR A 282 6.04 18.54 -23.04
CA THR A 282 4.68 19.08 -23.26
C THR A 282 4.44 19.60 -24.65
N GLY A 283 5.51 19.80 -25.44
CA GLY A 283 5.43 20.32 -26.82
C GLY A 283 5.12 21.82 -26.87
N ARG A 284 5.48 22.65 -25.86
CA ARG A 284 5.03 24.06 -25.78
C ARG A 284 6.06 25.04 -25.27
N GLU A 285 6.01 26.25 -25.86
CA GLU A 285 6.39 27.50 -25.20
C GLU A 285 5.25 27.92 -24.25
N PHE A 286 5.57 28.31 -23.02
CA PHE A 286 4.57 28.60 -21.98
C PHE A 286 3.67 29.77 -22.32
N GLY A 287 2.40 29.48 -22.64
CA GLY A 287 1.31 30.41 -22.76
C GLY A 287 0.03 29.64 -22.49
N PHE A 288 -0.80 30.10 -21.54
CA PHE A 288 -1.82 29.32 -20.85
C PHE A 288 -3.08 28.97 -21.66
N ASP A 289 -3.32 29.55 -22.84
CA ASP A 289 -4.68 29.61 -23.39
C ASP A 289 -5.02 28.61 -24.51
N ASP A 290 -4.10 27.87 -25.10
CA ASP A 290 -4.42 26.91 -26.19
C ASP A 290 -3.90 25.49 -25.92
N LEU A 291 -4.66 24.74 -25.12
CA LEU A 291 -4.39 23.34 -24.82
C LEU A 291 -5.04 22.40 -25.86
N GLU A 292 -4.60 22.43 -27.11
CA GLU A 292 -4.76 21.22 -27.94
C GLU A 292 -3.86 20.11 -27.41
N VAL A 293 -4.47 19.25 -26.63
CA VAL A 293 -3.81 18.15 -25.92
C VAL A 293 -3.38 17.12 -26.95
N TYR A 294 -2.08 16.79 -26.94
CA TYR A 294 -1.58 15.57 -27.60
C TYR A 294 -2.35 14.36 -27.03
N ARG A 295 -3.26 13.81 -27.85
CA ARG A 295 -4.19 12.72 -27.49
C ARG A 295 -3.56 11.35 -27.72
N GLY A 296 -2.49 11.00 -27.03
CA GLY A 296 -1.95 9.64 -27.10
C GLY A 296 -1.67 9.09 -25.71
N PRO A 297 -1.82 7.78 -25.47
CA PRO A 297 -1.36 7.17 -24.24
C PRO A 297 0.15 7.40 -24.13
N LEU A 298 0.59 7.88 -22.96
CA LEU A 298 1.99 8.07 -22.65
C LEU A 298 2.59 6.70 -22.33
N ASP A 299 3.29 6.12 -23.31
CA ASP A 299 4.06 4.91 -23.09
C ASP A 299 5.25 5.20 -22.19
N VAL A 300 5.30 4.56 -21.03
CA VAL A 300 6.31 4.85 -20.00
C VAL A 300 7.74 4.61 -20.51
N PRO A 301 8.08 3.47 -21.14
CA PRO A 301 9.40 3.24 -21.72
C PRO A 301 9.81 4.27 -22.78
N ALA A 302 8.88 4.65 -23.66
CA ALA A 302 9.14 5.65 -24.70
C ALA A 302 9.39 7.03 -24.07
N LEU A 303 8.59 7.42 -23.08
CA LEU A 303 8.74 8.69 -22.38
C LEU A 303 10.02 8.74 -21.53
N GLU A 304 10.41 7.63 -20.92
CA GLU A 304 11.67 7.54 -20.17
C GLU A 304 12.87 7.74 -21.11
N LYS A 305 12.85 7.07 -22.25
CA LYS A 305 13.87 7.25 -23.28
C LYS A 305 13.90 8.68 -23.83
N GLU A 306 12.75 9.27 -24.12
CA GLU A 306 12.64 10.67 -24.60
C GLU A 306 13.25 11.66 -23.59
N LEU A 307 12.93 11.51 -22.29
CA LEU A 307 13.50 12.30 -21.22
C LEU A 307 15.04 12.16 -21.15
N GLU A 308 15.52 10.94 -21.15
CA GLU A 308 16.96 10.69 -21.09
C GLU A 308 17.71 11.21 -22.31
N ASP A 309 17.20 10.95 -23.51
CA ASP A 309 17.84 11.37 -24.75
C ASP A 309 17.89 12.90 -24.85
N TYR A 310 16.82 13.59 -24.46
CA TYR A 310 16.80 15.07 -24.44
C TYR A 310 17.79 15.63 -23.44
N ILE A 311 17.83 15.14 -22.21
CA ILE A 311 18.74 15.60 -21.15
C ILE A 311 20.22 15.37 -21.58
N LYS A 312 20.50 14.20 -22.20
CA LYS A 312 21.83 13.88 -22.73
C LYS A 312 22.23 14.77 -23.90
N MET A 313 21.31 15.00 -24.85
CA MET A 313 21.52 15.88 -26.00
C MET A 313 21.85 17.33 -25.57
N ARG A 314 21.24 17.80 -24.51
CA ARG A 314 21.46 19.13 -23.92
C ARG A 314 22.67 19.20 -23.00
N GLU A 315 23.35 18.06 -22.75
CA GLU A 315 24.48 17.94 -21.82
C GLU A 315 24.16 18.36 -20.38
N TYR A 316 22.86 18.19 -19.96
CA TYR A 316 22.44 18.55 -18.61
C TYR A 316 22.85 17.45 -17.59
N PRO A 317 23.09 17.85 -16.32
CA PRO A 317 23.46 16.88 -15.27
C PRO A 317 22.26 15.99 -14.92
N MET A 318 22.15 14.83 -15.56
CA MET A 318 21.03 13.89 -15.51
C MET A 318 20.44 13.71 -14.11
N GLY A 319 21.27 13.33 -13.15
CA GLY A 319 20.79 13.05 -11.78
C GLY A 319 20.24 14.28 -11.06
N LYS A 320 20.73 15.48 -11.40
CA LYS A 320 20.26 16.75 -10.83
C LYS A 320 18.89 17.10 -11.40
N VAL A 321 18.78 17.12 -12.73
CA VAL A 321 17.54 17.42 -13.45
C VAL A 321 16.42 16.45 -13.03
N MET A 322 16.71 15.13 -13.06
CA MET A 322 15.73 14.12 -12.71
C MET A 322 15.23 14.25 -11.24
N ASN A 323 16.12 14.57 -10.31
CA ASN A 323 15.70 14.78 -8.91
C ASN A 323 14.92 16.08 -8.72
N SER A 324 15.26 17.14 -9.45
CA SER A 324 14.53 18.40 -9.41
C SER A 324 13.13 18.27 -10.01
N LEU A 325 13.00 17.55 -11.15
CA LEU A 325 11.70 17.23 -11.74
C LEU A 325 10.83 16.41 -10.79
N ARG A 326 11.42 15.40 -10.11
CA ARG A 326 10.70 14.59 -9.14
C ARG A 326 10.24 15.44 -7.96
N LEU A 327 11.11 16.30 -7.43
CA LEU A 327 10.74 17.22 -6.36
C LEU A 327 9.54 18.08 -6.74
N ALA A 328 9.54 18.65 -7.94
CA ALA A 328 8.43 19.45 -8.44
C ALA A 328 7.12 18.65 -8.56
N LEU A 329 7.20 17.38 -8.98
CA LEU A 329 6.03 16.54 -9.19
C LEU A 329 5.45 15.95 -7.91
N THR A 330 6.28 15.67 -6.91
CA THR A 330 5.91 14.85 -5.75
C THR A 330 6.14 15.52 -4.40
N GLY A 331 6.80 16.66 -4.36
CA GLY A 331 7.26 17.31 -3.12
C GLY A 331 8.51 16.65 -2.50
N SER A 332 9.11 15.63 -3.16
CA SER A 332 10.28 14.90 -2.65
C SER A 332 11.20 14.47 -3.80
N ALA A 333 12.48 14.31 -3.51
CA ALA A 333 13.44 13.74 -4.47
C ALA A 333 13.39 12.21 -4.56
N SER A 334 12.49 11.54 -3.84
CA SER A 334 12.27 10.10 -3.85
C SER A 334 10.86 9.75 -4.35
N GLY A 335 10.66 8.54 -4.85
CA GLY A 335 9.33 8.09 -5.32
C GLY A 335 9.40 7.23 -6.60
N LEU A 336 8.35 7.31 -7.40
CA LEU A 336 8.26 6.64 -8.71
C LEU A 336 9.21 7.25 -9.72
N GLY A 337 9.45 6.54 -10.82
CA GLY A 337 10.12 7.09 -12.01
C GLY A 337 9.34 8.28 -12.58
N ILE A 338 10.04 9.29 -13.12
CA ILE A 338 9.41 10.51 -13.61
C ILE A 338 8.47 10.21 -14.77
N ALA A 339 8.88 9.35 -15.70
CA ALA A 339 8.03 8.93 -16.81
C ALA A 339 6.73 8.27 -16.33
N ALA A 340 6.80 7.41 -15.31
CA ALA A 340 5.61 6.79 -14.72
C ALA A 340 4.69 7.83 -14.06
N ILE A 341 5.25 8.83 -13.37
CA ILE A 341 4.46 9.92 -12.79
C ILE A 341 3.77 10.72 -13.90
N ILE A 342 4.51 11.16 -14.91
CA ILE A 342 3.96 11.96 -16.01
C ILE A 342 2.88 11.18 -16.79
N SER A 343 3.06 9.85 -16.98
CA SER A 343 2.07 9.02 -17.66
C SER A 343 0.76 8.90 -16.90
N LEU A 344 0.80 9.01 -15.58
CA LEU A 344 -0.37 8.97 -14.72
C LEU A 344 -1.02 10.35 -14.58
N VAL A 345 -0.26 11.37 -14.18
CA VAL A 345 -0.82 12.71 -13.95
C VAL A 345 -1.09 13.49 -15.25
N GLY A 346 -0.54 13.06 -16.38
CA GLY A 346 -0.68 13.70 -17.67
C GLY A 346 0.23 14.93 -17.85
N ARG A 347 0.45 15.30 -19.13
CA ARG A 347 1.32 16.43 -19.49
C ARG A 347 0.82 17.78 -18.98
N ARG A 348 -0.51 17.96 -18.92
CA ARG A 348 -1.11 19.21 -18.43
C ARG A 348 -0.82 19.41 -16.95
N GLU A 349 -1.07 18.41 -16.14
CA GLU A 349 -0.79 18.49 -14.69
C GLU A 349 0.71 18.57 -14.42
N PHE A 350 1.54 17.89 -15.20
CA PHE A 350 2.99 18.05 -15.16
C PHE A 350 3.40 19.51 -15.38
N ALA A 351 2.90 20.14 -16.46
CA ALA A 351 3.19 21.57 -16.74
C ALA A 351 2.70 22.49 -15.62
N ARG A 352 1.49 22.23 -15.09
CA ARG A 352 0.92 23.03 -13.99
C ARG A 352 1.79 22.97 -12.73
N ARG A 353 2.23 21.77 -12.33
CA ARG A 353 3.11 21.59 -11.16
C ARG A 353 4.46 22.26 -11.37
N MET A 354 5.04 22.11 -12.55
CA MET A 354 6.30 22.81 -12.88
C MET A 354 6.16 24.31 -12.79
N THR A 355 5.07 24.88 -13.31
CA THR A 355 4.80 26.33 -13.22
C THR A 355 4.60 26.78 -11.78
N PHE A 356 3.89 26.00 -10.97
CA PHE A 356 3.71 26.32 -9.55
C PHE A 356 5.05 26.41 -8.83
N VAL A 357 5.90 25.39 -8.98
CA VAL A 357 7.22 25.33 -8.34
C VAL A 357 8.11 26.46 -8.84
N ALA A 358 8.07 26.76 -10.14
CA ALA A 358 8.77 27.85 -10.76
C ALA A 358 8.43 29.22 -10.12
N ASN A 359 7.14 29.48 -9.94
CA ASN A 359 6.66 30.72 -9.34
C ASN A 359 6.97 30.82 -7.84
N ARG A 360 7.09 29.68 -7.16
CA ARG A 360 7.26 29.62 -5.71
C ARG A 360 8.73 29.54 -5.27
N LEU A 361 9.53 28.75 -5.98
CA LEU A 361 10.93 28.46 -5.63
C LEU A 361 11.94 29.00 -6.65
N GLY A 362 11.53 29.36 -7.86
CA GLY A 362 12.41 29.68 -8.97
C GLY A 362 12.73 31.16 -9.16
N ARG A 363 12.16 32.06 -8.35
CA ARG A 363 12.39 33.52 -8.43
C ARG A 363 13.09 34.06 -7.19
N ILE A 364 14.08 33.32 -6.71
CA ILE A 364 14.97 33.82 -5.66
C ILE A 364 16.21 34.38 -6.31
#